data_9d2c3987ab288aceae38aecf6c847b8f
#
_entry.id   9d2c3987ab288aceae38aecf6c847b8f
#
_cell.length_a   1.000
_cell.length_b   1.000
_cell.length_c   1.000
_cell.angle_alpha   90.00
_cell.angle_beta   90.00
_cell.angle_gamma   90.00
#
_symmetry.space_group_name_H-M   'P 1'
#
loop_
_entity.id
_entity.type
_entity.pdbx_description
1 polymer ?
#
loop_
_entity_poly.entity_id
_entity_poly.type
_entity_poly.pdbx_seq_one_letter_code
_entity_poly.pdbx_strand_id
1 'polypeptide(L)'
;IDLLFLDINLGELSGIQMLEAAKPDCAVIITTAYHEYALKGYELNVTDYLLKPFTFERFFQAVEKAKVSLDKKETPEKKSVFIKTEYRLEQVLLSDIIYIEGMRDYRRIFLTGKSIMTLQTFKELEEMIPPSAVCRVHKSYMVAVDKIESIEKDRIKIGKERIPISDTYKGHFFNIIGRK
;
A
#
# COMPACT_ATOMS: atom_id res chain seq x y z
N ILE A 1 11.16 10.61 -4.16
CA ILE A 1 12.12 9.97 -5.11
C ILE A 1 11.65 8.52 -5.27
N ASP A 2 11.40 8.13 -6.51
CA ASP A 2 10.87 6.79 -6.81
C ASP A 2 11.99 5.83 -7.25
N LEU A 3 13.06 6.37 -7.86
CA LEU A 3 14.21 5.62 -8.33
C LEU A 3 15.51 6.34 -7.96
N LEU A 4 16.46 5.58 -7.37
CA LEU A 4 17.78 6.03 -7.01
C LEU A 4 18.84 5.25 -7.81
N PHE A 5 19.69 5.96 -8.55
CA PHE A 5 20.95 5.42 -9.06
C PHE A 5 22.05 5.73 -8.06
N LEU A 6 22.74 4.69 -7.61
CA LEU A 6 23.72 4.81 -6.55
C LEU A 6 25.06 4.22 -7.02
N ASP A 7 26.11 5.06 -7.05
CA ASP A 7 27.46 4.54 -7.22
C ASP A 7 27.97 3.93 -5.90
N ILE A 8 28.66 2.82 -5.99
CA ILE A 8 29.31 2.23 -4.80
C ILE A 8 30.45 3.10 -4.30
N ASN A 9 31.20 3.74 -5.19
CA ASN A 9 32.32 4.58 -4.80
C ASN A 9 31.92 6.04 -4.72
N LEU A 10 31.55 6.49 -3.53
CA LEU A 10 31.17 7.89 -3.22
C LEU A 10 32.29 8.68 -2.51
N GLY A 11 33.51 8.16 -2.48
CA GLY A 11 34.63 8.75 -1.78
C GLY A 11 34.83 8.17 -0.37
N GLU A 12 34.60 8.96 0.68
CA GLU A 12 34.80 8.54 2.08
C GLU A 12 33.78 7.50 2.56
N LEU A 13 32.56 7.54 2.01
CA LEU A 13 31.48 6.57 2.29
C LEU A 13 31.22 5.69 1.06
N SER A 14 31.02 4.40 1.29
CA SER A 14 30.56 3.52 0.19
C SER A 14 29.03 3.64 0.00
N GLY A 15 28.57 3.54 -1.24
CA GLY A 15 27.12 3.51 -1.54
C GLY A 15 26.40 2.37 -0.80
N ILE A 16 27.09 1.27 -0.50
CA ILE A 16 26.56 0.16 0.29
C ILE A 16 26.28 0.59 1.73
N GLN A 17 27.26 1.24 2.38
CA GLN A 17 27.06 1.78 3.75
C GLN A 17 25.92 2.81 3.80
N MET A 18 25.79 3.62 2.75
CA MET A 18 24.67 4.55 2.63
C MET A 18 23.32 3.81 2.55
N LEU A 19 23.22 2.72 1.78
CA LEU A 19 21.99 1.92 1.68
C LEU A 19 21.62 1.27 3.01
N GLU A 20 22.60 0.70 3.72
CA GLU A 20 22.40 0.06 5.02
C GLU A 20 21.91 1.07 6.08
N ALA A 21 22.44 2.29 6.06
CA ALA A 21 22.09 3.34 6.99
C ALA A 21 20.76 4.03 6.68
N ALA A 22 20.54 4.39 5.41
CA ALA A 22 19.39 5.20 4.97
C ALA A 22 18.12 4.37 4.73
N LYS A 23 18.27 3.08 4.35
CA LYS A 23 17.15 2.17 3.97
C LYS A 23 16.08 2.89 3.15
N PRO A 24 16.44 3.44 1.98
CA PRO A 24 15.53 4.27 1.20
C PRO A 24 14.30 3.47 0.76
N ASP A 25 13.11 4.08 0.85
CA ASP A 25 11.86 3.47 0.39
C ASP A 25 11.59 3.76 -1.08
N CYS A 26 12.58 3.49 -1.94
CA CYS A 26 12.50 3.64 -3.40
C CYS A 26 13.19 2.48 -4.11
N ALA A 27 12.98 2.35 -5.42
CA ALA A 27 13.75 1.42 -6.24
C ALA A 27 15.21 1.88 -6.29
N VAL A 28 16.16 0.95 -6.10
CA VAL A 28 17.60 1.28 -6.15
C VAL A 28 18.29 0.49 -7.24
N ILE A 29 19.01 1.18 -8.12
CA ILE A 29 19.92 0.58 -9.10
C ILE A 29 21.35 0.99 -8.73
N ILE A 30 22.17 -0.01 -8.40
CA ILE A 30 23.58 0.22 -8.12
C ILE A 30 24.37 0.35 -9.42
N THR A 31 25.29 1.32 -9.48
CA THR A 31 26.28 1.45 -10.56
C THR A 31 27.68 1.32 -10.01
N THR A 32 28.58 0.56 -10.65
CA THR A 32 29.96 0.41 -10.17
C THR A 32 30.92 -0.12 -11.25
N ALA A 33 32.20 0.08 -11.04
CA ALA A 33 33.25 -0.48 -11.86
C ALA A 33 33.75 -1.89 -11.36
N TYR A 34 33.23 -2.37 -10.23
CA TYR A 34 33.73 -3.56 -9.54
C TYR A 34 32.74 -4.71 -9.56
N HIS A 35 33.17 -5.89 -10.08
CA HIS A 35 32.35 -7.10 -10.17
C HIS A 35 32.00 -7.73 -8.81
N GLU A 36 32.87 -7.60 -7.84
CA GLU A 36 32.78 -8.26 -6.54
C GLU A 36 31.57 -7.82 -5.70
N TYR A 37 31.02 -6.65 -5.98
CA TYR A 37 29.84 -6.13 -5.25
C TYR A 37 28.50 -6.62 -5.80
N ALA A 38 28.48 -7.35 -6.92
CA ALA A 38 27.25 -7.91 -7.49
C ALA A 38 26.55 -8.88 -6.53
N LEU A 39 27.30 -9.69 -5.78
CA LEU A 39 26.77 -10.63 -4.79
C LEU A 39 26.18 -9.91 -3.56
N LYS A 40 26.82 -8.83 -3.11
CA LYS A 40 26.29 -7.99 -2.01
C LYS A 40 25.02 -7.24 -2.38
N GLY A 41 24.84 -6.89 -3.64
CA GLY A 41 23.59 -6.30 -4.14
C GLY A 41 22.37 -7.19 -3.93
N TYR A 42 22.55 -8.50 -3.99
CA TYR A 42 21.48 -9.48 -3.70
C TYR A 42 21.05 -9.46 -2.22
N GLU A 43 21.99 -9.31 -1.30
CA GLU A 43 21.72 -9.24 0.15
C GLU A 43 21.02 -7.91 0.54
N LEU A 44 21.27 -6.84 -0.22
CA LEU A 44 20.76 -5.49 0.05
C LEU A 44 19.38 -5.21 -0.58
N ASN A 45 18.77 -6.21 -1.23
CA ASN A 45 17.45 -6.10 -1.87
C ASN A 45 17.31 -4.94 -2.87
N VAL A 46 18.40 -4.68 -3.65
CA VAL A 46 18.38 -3.67 -4.72
C VAL A 46 17.66 -4.19 -5.97
N THR A 47 17.09 -3.27 -6.73
CA THR A 47 16.31 -3.62 -7.93
C THR A 47 17.19 -4.18 -9.04
N ASP A 48 18.35 -3.57 -9.29
CA ASP A 48 19.31 -4.04 -10.29
C ASP A 48 20.73 -3.50 -10.05
N TYR A 49 21.67 -4.01 -10.84
CA TYR A 49 23.09 -3.72 -10.75
C TYR A 49 23.66 -3.44 -12.13
N LEU A 50 24.37 -2.34 -12.32
CA LEU A 50 25.00 -1.92 -13.57
C LEU A 50 26.51 -1.83 -13.42
N LEU A 51 27.22 -2.73 -14.11
CA LEU A 51 28.69 -2.72 -14.17
C LEU A 51 29.16 -1.73 -15.24
N LYS A 52 29.96 -0.76 -14.82
CA LYS A 52 30.60 0.22 -15.75
C LYS A 52 31.80 -0.42 -16.51
N PRO A 53 31.92 -0.19 -17.85
CA PRO A 53 30.98 0.52 -18.71
C PRO A 53 29.77 -0.34 -19.06
N PHE A 54 28.56 0.25 -19.07
CA PHE A 54 27.33 -0.44 -19.48
C PHE A 54 26.76 0.19 -20.77
N THR A 55 26.09 -0.64 -21.57
CA THR A 55 25.40 -0.20 -22.79
C THR A 55 24.08 0.48 -22.44
N PHE A 56 23.55 1.30 -23.37
CA PHE A 56 22.23 1.90 -23.22
C PHE A 56 21.12 0.83 -23.06
N GLU A 57 21.24 -0.29 -23.78
CA GLU A 57 20.29 -1.39 -23.68
C GLU A 57 20.27 -2.01 -22.27
N ARG A 58 21.43 -2.23 -21.65
CA ARG A 58 21.54 -2.74 -20.28
C ARG A 58 20.98 -1.76 -19.25
N PHE A 59 21.23 -0.46 -19.43
CA PHE A 59 20.64 0.62 -18.62
C PHE A 59 19.11 0.60 -18.73
N PHE A 60 18.58 0.53 -19.95
CA PHE A 60 17.14 0.52 -20.20
C PHE A 60 16.46 -0.68 -19.55
N GLN A 61 17.07 -1.88 -19.63
CA GLN A 61 16.56 -3.08 -18.94
C GLN A 61 16.48 -2.90 -17.42
N ALA A 62 17.47 -2.25 -16.80
CA ALA A 62 17.48 -1.98 -15.38
C ALA A 62 16.36 -0.99 -14.97
N VAL A 63 16.14 0.04 -15.78
CA VAL A 63 15.06 1.02 -15.58
C VAL A 63 13.68 0.37 -15.74
N GLU A 64 13.48 -0.46 -16.77
CA GLU A 64 12.22 -1.20 -16.95
C GLU A 64 11.94 -2.14 -15.77
N LYS A 65 12.98 -2.81 -15.25
CA LYS A 65 12.87 -3.65 -14.06
C LYS A 65 12.49 -2.83 -12.82
N ALA A 66 13.07 -1.64 -12.66
CA ALA A 66 12.72 -0.72 -11.60
C ALA A 66 11.27 -0.24 -11.73
N LYS A 67 10.83 0.10 -12.94
CA LYS A 67 9.44 0.49 -13.21
C LYS A 67 8.46 -0.63 -12.85
N VAL A 68 8.71 -1.86 -13.29
CA VAL A 68 7.91 -3.03 -12.91
C VAL A 68 7.92 -3.26 -11.39
N SER A 69 9.02 -2.95 -10.71
CA SER A 69 9.11 -3.04 -9.24
C SER A 69 8.33 -1.93 -8.55
N LEU A 70 8.30 -0.72 -9.12
CA LEU A 70 7.50 0.41 -8.66
C LEU A 70 6.01 0.17 -8.94
N ASP A 71 5.66 -0.31 -10.12
CA ASP A 71 4.30 -0.72 -10.48
C ASP A 71 3.81 -1.92 -9.62
N LYS A 72 4.74 -2.73 -9.09
CA LYS A 72 4.45 -3.79 -8.11
C LYS A 72 4.36 -3.29 -6.68
N LYS A 73 4.96 -2.14 -6.33
CA LYS A 73 4.70 -1.43 -5.06
C LYS A 73 3.32 -0.76 -5.06
N GLU A 74 2.80 -0.35 -6.19
CA GLU A 74 1.39 -0.39 -6.49
C GLU A 74 1.04 -1.87 -6.70
N THR A 75 0.85 -2.64 -5.61
CA THR A 75 0.06 -3.88 -5.68
C THR A 75 -1.09 -3.54 -6.60
N PRO A 76 -1.42 -4.36 -7.66
CA PRO A 76 -2.65 -4.13 -8.39
C PRO A 76 -3.70 -4.09 -7.29
N GLU A 77 -4.15 -2.88 -6.94
CA GLU A 77 -5.22 -2.72 -5.95
C GLU A 77 -6.24 -3.72 -6.40
N LYS A 78 -6.53 -4.70 -5.57
CA LYS A 78 -7.57 -5.68 -5.88
C LYS A 78 -8.77 -4.82 -6.21
N LYS A 79 -8.98 -4.54 -7.50
CA LYS A 79 -10.07 -3.66 -7.94
C LYS A 79 -11.41 -4.17 -7.44
N SER A 80 -11.46 -5.46 -7.05
CA SER A 80 -12.64 -6.11 -6.51
C SER A 80 -12.28 -7.20 -5.50
N VAL A 81 -13.21 -7.49 -4.61
CA VAL A 81 -13.17 -8.60 -3.65
C VAL A 81 -14.45 -9.42 -3.76
N PHE A 82 -14.37 -10.70 -3.39
CA PHE A 82 -15.55 -11.55 -3.30
C PHE A 82 -16.06 -11.59 -1.86
N ILE A 83 -17.24 -11.05 -1.62
CA ILE A 83 -17.89 -11.03 -0.33
C ILE A 83 -18.87 -12.20 -0.24
N LYS A 84 -18.73 -13.00 0.81
CA LYS A 84 -19.64 -14.11 1.09
C LYS A 84 -20.93 -13.58 1.72
N THR A 85 -21.99 -13.57 0.95
CA THR A 85 -23.36 -13.31 1.45
C THR A 85 -24.01 -14.61 1.92
N GLU A 86 -25.22 -14.56 2.43
CA GLU A 86 -25.94 -15.76 2.91
C GLU A 86 -26.10 -16.84 1.82
N TYR A 87 -26.28 -16.43 0.56
CA TYR A 87 -26.63 -17.36 -0.54
C TYR A 87 -25.58 -17.43 -1.65
N ARG A 88 -24.61 -16.52 -1.71
CA ARG A 88 -23.66 -16.44 -2.84
C ARG A 88 -22.39 -15.69 -2.50
N LEU A 89 -21.38 -15.87 -3.35
CA LEU A 89 -20.23 -14.97 -3.41
C LEU A 89 -20.58 -13.80 -4.34
N GLU A 90 -20.52 -12.59 -3.82
CA GLU A 90 -20.78 -11.38 -4.60
C GLU A 90 -19.49 -10.63 -4.85
N GLN A 91 -19.18 -10.38 -6.12
CA GLN A 91 -18.04 -9.56 -6.50
C GLN A 91 -18.36 -8.09 -6.23
N VAL A 92 -17.53 -7.44 -5.44
CA VAL A 92 -17.65 -6.04 -5.04
C VAL A 92 -16.43 -5.28 -5.50
N LEU A 93 -16.62 -4.21 -6.28
CA LEU A 93 -15.54 -3.28 -6.61
C LEU A 93 -15.17 -2.48 -5.36
N LEU A 94 -13.89 -2.34 -5.08
CA LEU A 94 -13.44 -1.57 -3.90
C LEU A 94 -13.84 -0.10 -4.02
N SER A 95 -13.85 0.46 -5.24
CA SER A 95 -14.32 1.82 -5.53
C SER A 95 -15.80 2.06 -5.21
N ASP A 96 -16.61 1.00 -5.16
CA ASP A 96 -18.04 1.10 -4.85
C ASP A 96 -18.30 1.09 -3.34
N ILE A 97 -17.35 0.64 -2.53
CA ILE A 97 -17.49 0.62 -1.08
C ILE A 97 -17.48 2.06 -0.54
N ILE A 98 -18.46 2.38 0.28
CA ILE A 98 -18.56 3.68 0.95
C ILE A 98 -18.10 3.53 2.41
N TYR A 99 -18.70 2.62 3.14
CA TYR A 99 -18.29 2.22 4.49
C TYR A 99 -18.89 0.87 4.85
N ILE A 100 -18.38 0.25 5.91
CA ILE A 100 -18.86 -1.02 6.46
C ILE A 100 -19.25 -0.81 7.92
N GLU A 101 -20.45 -1.23 8.28
CA GLU A 101 -20.98 -1.15 9.63
C GLU A 101 -21.19 -2.52 10.25
N GLY A 102 -20.80 -2.68 11.50
CA GLY A 102 -21.05 -3.88 12.29
C GLY A 102 -22.44 -3.85 12.94
N MET A 103 -23.24 -4.86 12.64
CA MET A 103 -24.59 -5.04 13.16
C MET A 103 -24.70 -6.42 13.88
N ARG A 104 -24.31 -6.49 15.16
CA ARG A 104 -24.22 -7.75 15.92
C ARG A 104 -23.39 -8.80 15.18
N ASP A 105 -24.00 -9.86 14.68
CA ASP A 105 -23.33 -10.96 13.98
C ASP A 105 -23.04 -10.64 12.51
N TYR A 106 -23.72 -9.67 11.92
CA TYR A 106 -23.58 -9.28 10.52
C TYR A 106 -22.72 -8.03 10.35
N ARG A 107 -22.17 -7.88 9.14
CA ARG A 107 -21.56 -6.64 8.65
C ARG A 107 -22.35 -6.17 7.44
N ARG A 108 -22.79 -4.92 7.48
CA ARG A 108 -23.45 -4.28 6.37
C ARG A 108 -22.42 -3.48 5.58
N ILE A 109 -22.24 -3.82 4.32
CA ILE A 109 -21.35 -3.13 3.41
C ILE A 109 -22.21 -2.19 2.58
N PHE A 110 -22.01 -0.89 2.76
CA PHE A 110 -22.70 0.14 1.97
C PHE A 110 -21.90 0.40 0.71
N LEU A 111 -22.55 0.19 -0.42
CA LEU A 111 -22.00 0.38 -1.76
C LEU A 111 -22.73 1.53 -2.46
N THR A 112 -22.15 2.03 -3.55
CA THR A 112 -22.82 2.98 -4.42
C THR A 112 -24.10 2.34 -4.95
N GLY A 113 -25.26 2.89 -4.52
CA GLY A 113 -26.60 2.46 -4.99
C GLY A 113 -27.21 1.24 -4.29
N LYS A 114 -26.47 0.47 -3.48
CA LYS A 114 -27.00 -0.69 -2.75
C LYS A 114 -26.25 -0.96 -1.45
N SER A 115 -26.76 -1.89 -0.65
CA SER A 115 -26.00 -2.48 0.47
C SER A 115 -26.11 -4.00 0.46
N ILE A 116 -25.07 -4.67 0.98
CA ILE A 116 -25.03 -6.12 1.13
C ILE A 116 -24.74 -6.50 2.59
N MET A 117 -25.18 -7.69 2.98
CA MET A 117 -24.95 -8.23 4.31
C MET A 117 -24.00 -9.43 4.23
N THR A 118 -23.09 -9.52 5.20
CA THR A 118 -22.17 -10.67 5.33
C THR A 118 -21.98 -11.06 6.80
N LEU A 119 -21.74 -12.37 7.01
CA LEU A 119 -21.32 -12.91 8.31
C LEU A 119 -19.80 -12.81 8.51
N GLN A 120 -19.04 -12.44 7.46
CA GLN A 120 -17.60 -12.27 7.59
C GLN A 120 -17.26 -11.24 8.66
N THR A 121 -16.29 -11.57 9.49
CA THR A 121 -15.81 -10.68 10.55
C THR A 121 -15.04 -9.49 9.97
N PHE A 122 -14.88 -8.44 10.75
CA PHE A 122 -14.02 -7.32 10.35
C PHE A 122 -12.58 -7.77 10.08
N LYS A 123 -12.07 -8.75 10.83
CA LYS A 123 -10.72 -9.29 10.62
C LYS A 123 -10.57 -9.94 9.25
N GLU A 124 -11.53 -10.78 8.86
CA GLU A 124 -11.54 -11.39 7.52
C GLU A 124 -11.65 -10.35 6.42
N LEU A 125 -12.44 -9.29 6.63
CA LEU A 125 -12.54 -8.19 5.67
C LEU A 125 -11.23 -7.39 5.58
N GLU A 126 -10.54 -7.16 6.69
CA GLU A 126 -9.22 -6.49 6.74
C GLU A 126 -8.12 -7.32 6.04
N GLU A 127 -8.21 -8.66 6.06
CA GLU A 127 -7.29 -9.54 5.34
C GLU A 127 -7.53 -9.53 3.81
N MET A 128 -8.75 -9.23 3.38
CA MET A 128 -9.15 -9.24 1.97
C MET A 128 -9.03 -7.88 1.30
N ILE A 129 -9.30 -6.81 2.04
CA ILE A 129 -9.40 -5.44 1.55
C ILE A 129 -8.16 -4.65 1.99
N PRO A 130 -7.41 -4.05 1.06
CA PRO A 130 -6.25 -3.23 1.42
C PRO A 130 -6.67 -2.05 2.32
N PRO A 131 -5.91 -1.75 3.39
CA PRO A 131 -6.24 -0.64 4.29
C PRO A 131 -6.15 0.75 3.62
N SER A 132 -5.40 0.86 2.51
CA SER A 132 -5.39 2.04 1.64
C SER A 132 -6.74 2.30 0.96
N ALA A 133 -7.51 1.26 0.67
CA ALA A 133 -8.84 1.38 0.08
C ALA A 133 -9.93 1.55 1.15
N VAL A 134 -10.00 0.61 2.12
CA VAL A 134 -11.01 0.65 3.19
C VAL A 134 -10.33 0.37 4.53
N CYS A 135 -10.31 1.37 5.40
CA CYS A 135 -9.59 1.33 6.67
C CYS A 135 -10.53 1.20 7.87
N ARG A 136 -10.11 0.40 8.84
CA ARG A 136 -10.84 0.29 10.10
C ARG A 136 -10.60 1.51 10.99
N VAL A 137 -11.69 2.12 11.46
CA VAL A 137 -11.66 3.36 12.27
C VAL A 137 -12.34 3.21 13.62
N HIS A 138 -13.12 2.14 13.78
CA HIS A 138 -13.85 1.87 15.02
C HIS A 138 -14.10 0.36 15.16
N LYS A 139 -14.42 -0.11 16.38
CA LYS A 139 -14.82 -1.51 16.61
C LYS A 139 -15.97 -1.98 15.71
N SER A 140 -16.81 -1.04 15.28
CA SER A 140 -18.01 -1.30 14.47
C SER A 140 -17.98 -0.65 13.09
N TYR A 141 -16.87 -0.01 12.66
CA TYR A 141 -16.83 0.69 11.37
C TYR A 141 -15.49 0.55 10.64
N MET A 142 -15.60 0.33 9.32
CA MET A 142 -14.52 0.56 8.36
C MET A 142 -15.01 1.58 7.33
N VAL A 143 -14.12 2.43 6.81
CA VAL A 143 -14.44 3.49 5.86
C VAL A 143 -13.58 3.43 4.62
N ALA A 144 -14.17 3.68 3.46
CA ALA A 144 -13.41 3.89 2.24
C ALA A 144 -12.68 5.24 2.31
N VAL A 145 -11.35 5.18 2.14
CA VAL A 145 -10.47 6.35 2.36
C VAL A 145 -10.75 7.44 1.33
N ASP A 146 -11.04 7.07 0.10
CA ASP A 146 -11.37 7.97 -1.02
C ASP A 146 -12.74 8.63 -0.92
N LYS A 147 -13.64 8.14 -0.03
CA LYS A 147 -14.98 8.70 0.19
C LYS A 147 -15.07 9.66 1.36
N ILE A 148 -13.97 9.88 2.07
CA ILE A 148 -13.93 10.79 3.22
C ILE A 148 -14.04 12.24 2.72
N GLU A 149 -15.08 12.95 3.17
CA GLU A 149 -15.27 14.37 2.85
C GLU A 149 -14.54 15.28 3.84
N SER A 150 -14.66 14.99 5.13
CA SER A 150 -13.98 15.74 6.20
C SER A 150 -13.82 14.92 7.47
N ILE A 151 -12.91 15.36 8.34
CA ILE A 151 -12.68 14.76 9.66
C ILE A 151 -12.74 15.90 10.68
N GLU A 152 -13.70 15.83 11.59
CA GLU A 152 -13.92 16.83 12.63
C GLU A 152 -14.15 16.16 13.98
N LYS A 153 -13.41 16.56 15.01
CA LYS A 153 -13.57 16.08 16.39
C LYS A 153 -13.69 14.55 16.49
N ASP A 154 -12.74 13.83 15.83
CA ASP A 154 -12.69 12.37 15.78
C ASP A 154 -13.93 11.71 15.14
N ARG A 155 -14.57 12.41 14.23
CA ARG A 155 -15.65 11.89 13.38
C ARG A 155 -15.34 12.10 11.92
N ILE A 156 -15.55 11.06 11.13
CA ILE A 156 -15.41 11.07 9.67
C ILE A 156 -16.77 11.37 9.07
N LYS A 157 -16.82 12.38 8.19
CA LYS A 157 -18.01 12.68 7.39
C LYS A 157 -17.93 11.98 6.05
N ILE A 158 -18.94 11.20 5.73
CA ILE A 158 -19.14 10.55 4.43
C ILE A 158 -20.62 10.72 4.05
N GLY A 159 -20.91 11.57 3.08
CA GLY A 159 -22.29 11.92 2.73
C GLY A 159 -23.08 12.48 3.91
N LYS A 160 -24.10 11.77 4.34
CA LYS A 160 -24.94 12.13 5.51
C LYS A 160 -24.46 11.52 6.83
N GLU A 161 -23.55 10.56 6.76
CA GLU A 161 -23.09 9.79 7.92
C GLU A 161 -21.93 10.49 8.65
N ARG A 162 -21.90 10.32 9.97
CA ARG A 162 -20.81 10.79 10.84
C ARG A 162 -20.27 9.63 11.65
N ILE A 163 -19.23 8.98 11.12
CA ILE A 163 -18.63 7.76 11.66
C ILE A 163 -17.58 8.12 12.72
N PRO A 164 -17.65 7.58 13.94
CA PRO A 164 -16.67 7.86 14.97
C PRO A 164 -15.33 7.15 14.70
N ILE A 165 -14.24 7.82 15.09
CA ILE A 165 -12.90 7.22 15.16
C ILE A 165 -12.65 6.90 16.63
N SER A 166 -12.34 5.64 16.96
CA SER A 166 -11.93 5.28 18.31
C SER A 166 -10.42 5.39 18.50
N ASP A 167 -9.99 5.66 19.72
CA ASP A 167 -8.57 5.86 20.06
C ASP A 167 -7.70 4.66 19.64
N THR A 168 -8.24 3.45 19.72
CA THR A 168 -7.54 2.22 19.33
C THR A 168 -7.12 2.21 17.86
N TYR A 169 -7.93 2.78 16.96
CA TYR A 169 -7.70 2.76 15.51
C TYR A 169 -7.14 4.08 14.97
N LYS A 170 -7.17 5.14 15.79
CA LYS A 170 -6.81 6.50 15.41
C LYS A 170 -5.40 6.61 14.83
N GLY A 171 -4.41 6.05 15.51
CA GLY A 171 -3.00 6.12 15.06
C GLY A 171 -2.78 5.44 13.72
N HIS A 172 -3.33 4.23 13.55
CA HIS A 172 -3.23 3.49 12.29
C HIS A 172 -3.93 4.23 11.14
N PHE A 173 -5.14 4.72 11.38
CA PHE A 173 -5.92 5.45 10.38
C PHE A 173 -5.21 6.74 9.91
N PHE A 174 -4.71 7.57 10.83
CA PHE A 174 -4.02 8.80 10.46
C PHE A 174 -2.71 8.55 9.71
N ASN A 175 -2.01 7.45 9.99
CA ASN A 175 -0.84 7.05 9.21
C ASN A 175 -1.20 6.73 7.76
N ILE A 176 -2.34 6.05 7.51
CA ILE A 176 -2.80 5.70 6.15
C ILE A 176 -3.13 6.96 5.34
N ILE A 177 -3.82 7.93 5.94
CA ILE A 177 -4.20 9.18 5.23
C ILE A 177 -3.07 10.22 5.20
N GLY A 178 -1.83 9.87 5.62
CA GLY A 178 -0.66 10.74 5.56
C GLY A 178 -0.67 11.93 6.52
N ARG A 179 -1.49 11.90 7.57
CA ARG A 179 -1.53 12.93 8.60
C ARG A 179 -0.68 12.48 9.80
N LYS A 180 0.51 13.09 9.92
CA LYS A 180 1.36 13.02 11.12
C LYS A 180 0.80 13.87 12.25
#